data_6ec2c04d659f73c67e5ed6904ce5d1ab
#
_entry.id   6ec2c04d659f73c67e5ed6904ce5d1ab
#
_cell.length_a   1.000
_cell.length_b   1.000
_cell.length_c   1.000
_cell.angle_alpha   90.00
_cell.angle_beta   90.00
_cell.angle_gamma   90.00
#
_symmetry.space_group_name_H-M   'P 1'
#
loop_
_entity.id
_entity.type
_entity.pdbx_description
1 polymer ?
#
loop_
_entity_poly.entity_id
_entity_poly.type
_entity_poly.pdbx_seq_one_letter_code
_entity_poly.pdbx_strand_id
1 'polypeptide(L)'
;MINYQKLLFHLEQIARKQFAPNYSFQKEDFPFILRLAAYFLNDEEKCKELDIDLNKGILLTGPIGIGKTTWFRLMQQVMAKEQRFYYTTCRDVSFEFIKDGYNTIDKYSKGIPFDFPMKNICFDDLGTENNLKYYGNECNVMAEIILSRYDLFINFNTKTHIKTSRLFLSA
;
A
#
# COMPACT_ATOMS: atom_id res chain seq x y z
N MET A 1 8.47 16.87 16.17
CA MET A 1 9.58 16.07 15.59
C MET A 1 9.47 14.62 16.06
N ILE A 2 9.44 13.68 15.14
CA ILE A 2 9.29 12.24 15.42
C ILE A 2 10.62 11.70 15.97
N ASN A 3 10.56 10.96 17.08
CA ASN A 3 11.73 10.27 17.61
C ASN A 3 11.86 8.88 16.97
N TYR A 4 12.65 8.79 15.91
CA TYR A 4 12.81 7.56 15.13
C TYR A 4 13.46 6.41 15.90
N GLN A 5 14.31 6.67 16.89
CA GLN A 5 14.88 5.61 17.73
C GLN A 5 13.80 4.93 18.60
N LYS A 6 12.93 5.74 19.22
CA LYS A 6 11.78 5.21 19.95
C LYS A 6 10.79 4.50 19.04
N LEU A 7 10.60 5.00 17.82
CA LEU A 7 9.74 4.38 16.83
C LEU A 7 10.27 3.01 16.40
N LEU A 8 11.55 2.89 16.09
CA LEU A 8 12.19 1.61 15.75
C LEU A 8 12.02 0.59 16.88
N PHE A 9 12.29 0.98 18.12
CA PHE A 9 12.08 0.12 19.28
C PHE A 9 10.61 -0.33 19.38
N HIS A 10 9.66 0.59 19.19
CA HIS A 10 8.24 0.27 19.25
C HIS A 10 7.81 -0.68 18.12
N LEU A 11 8.27 -0.45 16.90
CA LEU A 11 8.02 -1.34 15.76
C LEU A 11 8.55 -2.75 16.01
N GLU A 12 9.73 -2.86 16.60
CA GLU A 12 10.32 -4.16 16.96
C GLU A 12 9.51 -4.89 18.03
N GLN A 13 8.98 -4.17 19.03
CA GLN A 13 8.06 -4.76 20.02
C GLN A 13 6.75 -5.26 19.38
N ILE A 14 6.21 -4.51 18.43
CA ILE A 14 5.02 -4.95 17.67
C ILE A 14 5.36 -6.21 16.85
N ALA A 15 6.49 -6.21 16.15
CA ALA A 15 6.92 -7.35 15.34
C ALA A 15 7.14 -8.62 16.18
N ARG A 16 7.71 -8.50 17.36
CA ARG A 16 7.87 -9.62 18.31
C ARG A 16 6.54 -10.22 18.76
N LYS A 17 5.53 -9.38 18.96
CA LYS A 17 4.19 -9.83 19.36
C LYS A 17 3.41 -10.49 18.22
N GLN A 18 3.59 -9.99 16.99
CA GLN A 18 2.76 -10.41 15.85
C GLN A 18 3.38 -11.54 15.01
N PHE A 19 4.70 -11.61 14.92
CA PHE A 19 5.38 -12.52 13.99
C PHE A 19 6.26 -13.55 14.69
N ALA A 20 7.23 -13.12 15.51
CA ALA A 20 8.12 -14.03 16.21
C ALA A 20 8.69 -13.37 17.48
N PRO A 21 8.72 -14.07 18.65
CA PRO A 21 9.19 -13.50 19.91
C PRO A 21 10.63 -12.98 19.90
N ASN A 22 11.47 -13.56 19.05
CA ASN A 22 12.89 -13.21 18.88
C ASN A 22 13.15 -12.33 17.65
N TYR A 23 12.10 -11.73 17.09
CA TYR A 23 12.26 -10.81 15.94
C TYR A 23 13.14 -9.62 16.33
N SER A 24 14.11 -9.29 15.49
CA SER A 24 14.95 -8.11 15.62
C SER A 24 15.28 -7.54 14.24
N PHE A 25 15.31 -6.20 14.18
CA PHE A 25 15.79 -5.53 12.96
C PHE A 25 17.30 -5.62 12.89
N GLN A 26 17.81 -5.90 11.70
CA GLN A 26 19.24 -5.81 11.44
C GLN A 26 19.61 -4.33 11.20
N LYS A 27 20.86 -3.97 11.46
CA LYS A 27 21.33 -2.58 11.29
C LYS A 27 21.21 -2.13 9.82
N GLU A 28 21.35 -3.04 8.91
CA GLU A 28 21.23 -2.86 7.47
C GLU A 28 19.81 -2.48 7.03
N ASP A 29 18.79 -2.86 7.81
CA ASP A 29 17.40 -2.55 7.54
C ASP A 29 17.02 -1.12 7.95
N PHE A 30 17.78 -0.49 8.85
CA PHE A 30 17.43 0.80 9.45
C PHE A 30 17.19 1.91 8.42
N PRO A 31 18.02 2.10 7.38
CA PRO A 31 17.77 3.11 6.36
C PRO A 31 16.45 2.88 5.62
N PHE A 32 16.11 1.63 5.32
CA PHE A 32 14.86 1.25 4.68
C PHE A 32 13.66 1.51 5.60
N ILE A 33 13.74 1.07 6.86
CA ILE A 33 12.66 1.29 7.86
C ILE A 33 12.44 2.79 8.07
N LEU A 34 13.50 3.58 8.14
CA LEU A 34 13.43 5.03 8.29
C LEU A 34 12.68 5.67 7.12
N ARG A 35 12.98 5.27 5.89
CA ARG A 35 12.30 5.76 4.68
C ARG A 35 10.81 5.43 4.71
N LEU A 36 10.46 4.18 5.01
CA LEU A 36 9.06 3.75 5.12
C LEU A 36 8.34 4.50 6.24
N ALA A 37 8.94 4.60 7.42
CA ALA A 37 8.35 5.28 8.56
C ALA A 37 8.11 6.77 8.28
N ALA A 38 9.08 7.48 7.70
CA ALA A 38 8.93 8.87 7.30
C ALA A 38 7.74 9.07 6.35
N TYR A 39 7.62 8.20 5.34
CA TYR A 39 6.53 8.25 4.38
C TYR A 39 5.16 7.99 5.03
N PHE A 40 5.01 6.89 5.78
CA PHE A 40 3.73 6.49 6.35
C PHE A 40 3.26 7.40 7.50
N LEU A 41 4.19 8.06 8.20
CA LEU A 41 3.88 9.04 9.22
C LEU A 41 3.70 10.46 8.67
N ASN A 42 3.84 10.66 7.35
CA ASN A 42 3.79 11.97 6.69
C ASN A 42 4.77 12.99 7.30
N ASP A 43 5.97 12.57 7.64
CA ASP A 43 7.02 13.47 8.12
C ASP A 43 7.62 14.22 6.93
N GLU A 44 7.05 15.39 6.62
CA GLU A 44 7.40 16.19 5.44
C GLU A 44 8.89 16.59 5.43
N GLU A 45 9.42 16.99 6.59
CA GLU A 45 10.83 17.39 6.71
C GLU A 45 11.75 16.19 6.43
N LYS A 46 11.46 15.05 7.03
CA LYS A 46 12.26 13.83 6.85
C LYS A 46 12.10 13.24 5.45
N CYS A 47 10.92 13.30 4.89
CA CYS A 47 10.69 12.88 3.50
C CYS A 47 11.47 13.76 2.51
N LYS A 48 11.53 15.08 2.72
CA LYS A 48 12.33 15.98 1.91
C LYS A 48 13.82 15.69 2.03
N GLU A 49 14.33 15.44 3.25
CA GLU A 49 15.72 15.05 3.49
C GLU A 49 16.09 13.75 2.75
N LEU A 50 15.17 12.78 2.72
CA LEU A 50 15.37 11.45 2.13
C LEU A 50 14.99 11.36 0.65
N ASP A 51 14.64 12.48 0.01
CA ASP A 51 14.15 12.54 -1.37
C ASP A 51 12.95 11.58 -1.61
N ILE A 52 11.93 11.71 -0.77
CA ILE A 52 10.70 10.94 -0.84
C ILE A 52 9.54 11.85 -1.20
N ASP A 53 8.87 11.56 -2.30
CA ASP A 53 7.67 12.26 -2.72
C ASP A 53 6.42 11.67 -2.07
N LEU A 54 5.82 12.40 -1.13
CA LEU A 54 4.62 11.99 -0.43
C LEU A 54 3.35 11.91 -1.32
N ASN A 55 3.42 12.44 -2.54
CA ASN A 55 2.30 12.35 -3.48
C ASN A 55 2.31 11.05 -4.29
N LYS A 56 3.40 10.30 -4.28
CA LYS A 56 3.52 9.02 -4.99
C LYS A 56 3.12 7.85 -4.11
N GLY A 57 2.73 6.74 -4.74
CA GLY A 57 2.58 5.45 -4.08
C GLY A 57 3.94 4.79 -3.79
N ILE A 58 3.90 3.64 -3.11
CA ILE A 58 5.09 2.81 -2.85
C ILE A 58 4.94 1.48 -3.58
N LEU A 59 6.02 1.05 -4.23
CA LEU A 59 6.19 -0.31 -4.73
C LEU A 59 7.37 -0.95 -3.99
N LEU A 60 7.09 -2.02 -3.22
CA LEU A 60 8.11 -2.87 -2.61
C LEU A 60 8.37 -4.08 -3.51
N THR A 61 9.58 -4.20 -4.02
CA THR A 61 10.03 -5.34 -4.83
C THR A 61 11.16 -6.09 -4.14
N GLY A 62 11.32 -7.34 -4.48
CA GLY A 62 12.42 -8.17 -3.96
C GLY A 62 12.05 -9.65 -3.85
N PRO A 63 13.01 -10.52 -3.50
CA PRO A 63 12.79 -11.96 -3.40
C PRO A 63 11.62 -12.34 -2.47
N ILE A 64 11.04 -13.51 -2.71
CA ILE A 64 10.02 -14.09 -1.83
C ILE A 64 10.64 -14.34 -0.45
N GLY A 65 9.86 -14.01 0.61
CA GLY A 65 10.28 -14.28 1.99
C GLY A 65 11.07 -13.16 2.68
N ILE A 66 11.43 -12.06 2.00
CA ILE A 66 12.14 -10.93 2.64
C ILE A 66 11.27 -10.04 3.52
N GLY A 67 9.99 -10.39 3.71
CA GLY A 67 9.12 -9.68 4.63
C GLY A 67 8.39 -8.46 4.08
N LYS A 68 8.22 -8.31 2.76
CA LYS A 68 7.50 -7.17 2.15
C LYS A 68 6.13 -6.92 2.79
N THR A 69 5.30 -7.95 2.88
CA THR A 69 4.00 -7.93 3.55
C THR A 69 4.10 -7.51 5.02
N THR A 70 5.12 -8.02 5.73
CA THR A 70 5.38 -7.69 7.13
C THR A 70 5.62 -6.20 7.32
N TRP A 71 6.41 -5.58 6.43
CA TRP A 71 6.69 -4.14 6.48
C TRP A 71 5.44 -3.29 6.34
N PHE A 72 4.57 -3.58 5.36
CA PHE A 72 3.32 -2.86 5.22
C PHE A 72 2.42 -3.02 6.46
N ARG A 73 2.32 -4.22 7.01
CA ARG A 73 1.53 -4.48 8.22
C ARG A 73 2.08 -3.76 9.45
N LEU A 74 3.41 -3.70 9.61
CA LEU A 74 4.04 -2.95 10.70
C LEU A 74 3.80 -1.45 10.58
N MET A 75 3.98 -0.88 9.37
CA MET A 75 3.72 0.55 9.15
C MET A 75 2.28 0.90 9.47
N GLN A 76 1.32 0.05 9.11
CA GLN A 76 -0.09 0.27 9.40
C GLN A 76 -0.37 0.41 10.92
N GLN A 77 0.41 -0.26 11.78
CA GLN A 77 0.21 -0.18 13.25
C GLN A 77 0.60 1.18 13.84
N VAL A 78 1.55 1.86 13.22
CA VAL A 78 2.02 3.18 13.70
C VAL A 78 1.30 4.36 13.02
N MET A 79 0.52 4.10 11.99
CA MET A 79 -0.31 5.11 11.33
C MET A 79 -1.53 5.48 12.19
N ALA A 80 -1.97 6.75 12.10
CA ALA A 80 -3.27 7.16 12.61
C ALA A 80 -4.40 6.35 11.93
N LYS A 81 -5.45 6.01 12.69
CA LYS A 81 -6.53 5.13 12.20
C LYS A 81 -7.15 5.61 10.89
N GLU A 82 -7.32 6.91 10.77
CA GLU A 82 -7.94 7.57 9.61
C GLU A 82 -7.06 7.53 8.35
N GLN A 83 -5.76 7.30 8.54
CA GLN A 83 -4.77 7.24 7.44
C GLN A 83 -4.46 5.80 7.01
N ARG A 84 -4.93 4.81 7.75
CA ARG A 84 -4.67 3.40 7.46
C ARG A 84 -5.22 3.03 6.10
N PHE A 85 -4.47 2.22 5.39
CA PHE A 85 -4.87 1.71 4.08
C PHE A 85 -5.70 0.42 4.22
N TYR A 86 -6.55 0.18 3.24
CA TYR A 86 -7.18 -1.13 3.05
C TYR A 86 -6.14 -2.10 2.50
N TYR A 87 -6.06 -3.29 3.07
CA TYR A 87 -5.12 -4.32 2.65
C TYR A 87 -5.88 -5.45 1.97
N THR A 88 -5.43 -5.85 0.79
CA THR A 88 -5.96 -7.00 0.05
C THR A 88 -4.86 -7.63 -0.79
N THR A 89 -5.02 -8.89 -1.19
CA THR A 89 -4.10 -9.52 -2.13
C THR A 89 -4.58 -9.35 -3.57
N CYS A 90 -3.66 -9.31 -4.53
CA CYS A 90 -4.02 -9.29 -5.96
C CYS A 90 -4.85 -10.52 -6.34
N ARG A 91 -4.58 -11.64 -5.67
CA ARG A 91 -5.35 -12.88 -5.85
C ARG A 91 -6.80 -12.75 -5.39
N ASP A 92 -7.06 -12.12 -4.24
CA ASP A 92 -8.42 -11.90 -3.74
C ASP A 92 -9.21 -10.98 -4.68
N VAL A 93 -8.57 -9.92 -5.17
CA VAL A 93 -9.16 -9.03 -6.19
C VAL A 93 -9.51 -9.79 -7.47
N SER A 94 -8.64 -10.70 -7.90
CA SER A 94 -8.88 -11.56 -9.06
C SER A 94 -10.08 -12.48 -8.86
N PHE A 95 -10.23 -13.08 -7.69
CA PHE A 95 -11.41 -13.90 -7.38
C PHE A 95 -12.69 -13.09 -7.30
N GLU A 96 -12.63 -11.87 -6.79
CA GLU A 96 -13.76 -10.96 -6.78
C GLU A 96 -14.16 -10.57 -8.22
N PHE A 97 -13.19 -10.30 -9.09
CA PHE A 97 -13.45 -10.01 -10.50
C PHE A 97 -14.16 -11.17 -11.24
N ILE A 98 -13.84 -12.41 -10.93
CA ILE A 98 -14.54 -13.56 -11.52
C ILE A 98 -16.04 -13.54 -11.16
N LYS A 99 -16.41 -13.04 -9.99
CA LYS A 99 -17.81 -12.96 -9.54
C LYS A 99 -18.51 -11.72 -10.05
N ASP A 100 -17.88 -10.56 -9.89
CA ASP A 100 -18.52 -9.25 -10.00
C ASP A 100 -18.10 -8.47 -11.27
N GLY A 101 -17.12 -8.99 -12.03
CA GLY A 101 -16.65 -8.42 -13.28
C GLY A 101 -16.11 -7.00 -13.11
N TYR A 102 -16.44 -6.13 -14.04
CA TYR A 102 -15.95 -4.74 -14.07
C TYR A 102 -16.33 -3.91 -12.83
N ASN A 103 -17.35 -4.31 -12.05
CA ASN A 103 -17.69 -3.66 -10.80
C ASN A 103 -16.53 -3.75 -9.79
N THR A 104 -15.74 -4.84 -9.83
CA THR A 104 -14.52 -4.98 -9.01
C THR A 104 -13.46 -3.93 -9.39
N ILE A 105 -13.26 -3.70 -10.68
CA ILE A 105 -12.33 -2.67 -11.16
C ILE A 105 -12.79 -1.29 -10.66
N ASP A 106 -14.05 -0.95 -10.83
CA ASP A 106 -14.60 0.33 -10.36
C ASP A 106 -14.48 0.49 -8.84
N LYS A 107 -14.80 -0.55 -8.08
CA LYS A 107 -14.67 -0.58 -6.62
C LYS A 107 -13.26 -0.22 -6.16
N TYR A 108 -12.25 -0.88 -6.71
CA TYR A 108 -10.86 -0.68 -6.31
C TYR A 108 -10.20 0.55 -6.94
N SER A 109 -10.73 1.05 -8.06
CA SER A 109 -10.24 2.26 -8.74
C SER A 109 -10.86 3.52 -8.17
N LYS A 110 -12.17 3.62 -8.24
CA LYS A 110 -12.96 4.84 -7.94
C LYS A 110 -13.59 4.80 -6.55
N GLY A 111 -13.71 3.59 -5.98
CA GLY A 111 -14.51 3.35 -4.78
C GLY A 111 -16.01 3.28 -5.08
N ILE A 112 -16.77 2.81 -4.10
CA ILE A 112 -18.22 2.79 -4.10
C ILE A 112 -18.69 3.75 -3.00
N PRO A 113 -19.39 4.84 -3.32
CA PRO A 113 -19.89 5.75 -2.30
C PRO A 113 -20.68 5.00 -1.21
N PHE A 114 -20.43 5.34 0.06
CA PHE A 114 -21.00 4.76 1.28
C PHE A 114 -20.51 3.34 1.62
N ASP A 115 -20.37 2.41 0.65
CA ASP A 115 -19.97 1.02 0.91
C ASP A 115 -18.46 0.85 0.97
N PHE A 116 -17.76 1.35 -0.04
CA PHE A 116 -16.31 1.26 -0.17
C PHE A 116 -15.73 2.58 -0.70
N PRO A 117 -15.72 3.65 0.10
CA PRO A 117 -15.24 4.94 -0.35
C PRO A 117 -13.77 4.87 -0.78
N MET A 118 -13.38 5.74 -1.71
CA MET A 118 -12.00 5.80 -2.17
C MET A 118 -11.03 6.04 -1.01
N LYS A 119 -10.05 5.16 -0.85
CA LYS A 119 -9.07 5.18 0.25
C LYS A 119 -7.70 4.69 -0.21
N ASN A 120 -6.71 4.87 0.66
CA ASN A 120 -5.41 4.24 0.46
C ASN A 120 -5.58 2.72 0.42
N ILE A 121 -4.92 2.06 -0.53
CA ILE A 121 -4.98 0.59 -0.68
C ILE A 121 -3.57 0.04 -0.80
N CYS A 122 -3.35 -1.10 -0.16
CA CYS A 122 -2.18 -1.95 -0.36
C CYS A 122 -2.63 -3.23 -1.07
N PHE A 123 -2.12 -3.45 -2.27
CA PHE A 123 -2.26 -4.71 -2.99
C PHE A 123 -0.98 -5.53 -2.79
N ASP A 124 -1.13 -6.70 -2.19
CA ASP A 124 -0.02 -7.62 -1.92
C ASP A 124 0.06 -8.71 -2.98
N ASP A 125 1.26 -9.26 -3.16
CA ASP A 125 1.54 -10.32 -4.12
C ASP A 125 1.21 -9.94 -5.58
N LEU A 126 1.60 -8.73 -6.00
CA LEU A 126 1.43 -8.27 -7.37
C LEU A 126 2.23 -9.17 -8.33
N GLY A 127 1.60 -9.60 -9.41
CA GLY A 127 2.18 -10.52 -10.40
C GLY A 127 1.86 -11.99 -10.13
N THR A 128 1.11 -12.31 -9.07
CA THR A 128 0.59 -13.66 -8.82
C THR A 128 -0.78 -13.89 -9.47
N GLU A 129 -1.40 -12.81 -9.93
CA GLU A 129 -2.65 -12.86 -10.67
C GLU A 129 -2.45 -13.37 -12.10
N ASN A 130 -3.37 -14.21 -12.56
CA ASN A 130 -3.43 -14.62 -13.95
C ASN A 130 -4.28 -13.61 -14.76
N ASN A 131 -4.02 -13.50 -16.06
CA ASN A 131 -4.96 -12.83 -16.95
C ASN A 131 -6.29 -13.56 -16.90
N LEU A 132 -7.34 -12.84 -16.55
CA LEU A 132 -8.66 -13.43 -16.38
C LEU A 132 -9.54 -13.12 -17.60
N LYS A 133 -10.44 -14.06 -17.91
CA LYS A 133 -11.47 -13.86 -18.95
C LYS A 133 -12.80 -13.55 -18.28
N TYR A 134 -13.43 -12.47 -18.72
CA TYR A 134 -14.78 -12.12 -18.33
C TYR A 134 -15.62 -11.96 -19.60
N TYR A 135 -16.63 -12.79 -19.78
CA TYR A 135 -17.44 -12.89 -21.00
C TYR A 135 -16.61 -13.00 -22.30
N GLY A 136 -15.50 -13.76 -22.26
CA GLY A 136 -14.63 -14.00 -23.41
C GLY A 136 -13.51 -12.97 -23.63
N ASN A 137 -13.55 -11.82 -22.96
CA ASN A 137 -12.52 -10.80 -23.04
C ASN A 137 -11.42 -11.05 -22.00
N GLU A 138 -10.17 -11.03 -22.40
CA GLU A 138 -9.03 -11.07 -21.50
C GLU A 138 -8.85 -9.71 -20.82
N CYS A 139 -8.64 -9.71 -19.52
CA CYS A 139 -8.43 -8.49 -18.73
C CYS A 139 -7.30 -8.72 -17.72
N ASN A 140 -6.33 -7.83 -17.71
CA ASN A 140 -5.39 -7.73 -16.61
C ASN A 140 -6.00 -6.78 -15.56
N VAL A 141 -6.72 -7.38 -14.62
CA VAL A 141 -7.50 -6.66 -13.61
C VAL A 141 -6.66 -5.68 -12.80
N MET A 142 -5.45 -6.10 -12.38
CA MET A 142 -4.58 -5.24 -11.58
C MET A 142 -4.03 -4.08 -12.38
N ALA A 143 -3.65 -4.30 -13.65
CA ALA A 143 -3.21 -3.22 -14.53
C ALA A 143 -4.32 -2.18 -14.70
N GLU A 144 -5.56 -2.61 -14.96
CA GLU A 144 -6.70 -1.70 -15.12
C GLU A 144 -6.97 -0.88 -13.84
N ILE A 145 -6.92 -1.52 -12.68
CA ILE A 145 -7.09 -0.83 -11.39
C ILE A 145 -5.99 0.20 -11.17
N ILE A 146 -4.73 -0.18 -11.39
CA ILE A 146 -3.57 0.70 -11.17
C ILE A 146 -3.62 1.90 -12.11
N LEU A 147 -3.85 1.67 -13.40
CA LEU A 147 -3.96 2.73 -14.41
C LEU A 147 -5.13 3.68 -14.10
N SER A 148 -6.31 3.15 -13.80
CA SER A 148 -7.47 3.96 -13.45
C SER A 148 -7.22 4.83 -12.21
N ARG A 149 -6.53 4.30 -11.19
CA ARG A 149 -6.16 5.09 -10.01
C ARG A 149 -5.15 6.18 -10.34
N TYR A 150 -4.19 5.88 -11.22
CA TYR A 150 -3.21 6.87 -11.68
C TYR A 150 -3.86 8.02 -12.45
N ASP A 151 -4.77 7.72 -13.36
CA ASP A 151 -5.51 8.73 -14.13
C ASP A 151 -6.38 9.61 -13.22
N LEU A 152 -7.04 9.03 -12.24
CA LEU A 152 -7.78 9.77 -11.23
C LEU A 152 -6.86 10.68 -10.42
N PHE A 153 -5.68 10.20 -10.01
CA PHE A 153 -4.69 10.98 -9.30
C PHE A 153 -4.27 12.24 -10.09
N ILE A 154 -3.96 12.10 -11.37
CA ILE A 154 -3.58 13.23 -12.24
C ILE A 154 -4.75 14.22 -12.35
N ASN A 155 -5.96 13.75 -12.63
CA ASN A 155 -7.13 14.59 -12.83
C ASN A 155 -7.57 15.35 -11.56
N PHE A 156 -7.39 14.76 -10.38
CA PHE A 156 -7.72 15.41 -9.11
C PHE A 156 -6.67 16.44 -8.67
N ASN A 157 -5.39 16.17 -8.85
CA ASN A 157 -4.32 17.10 -8.48
C ASN A 157 -4.31 18.40 -9.30
N THR A 158 -4.91 18.39 -10.49
CA THR A 158 -5.06 19.59 -11.31
C THR A 158 -6.25 20.48 -10.90
N LYS A 159 -7.18 19.98 -10.08
CA LYS A 159 -8.45 20.68 -9.80
C LYS A 159 -8.73 20.98 -8.32
N THR A 160 -8.16 20.25 -7.38
CA THR A 160 -8.47 20.41 -5.95
C THR A 160 -7.32 19.95 -5.05
N HIS A 161 -7.11 20.63 -3.91
CA HIS A 161 -6.19 20.20 -2.84
C HIS A 161 -6.70 18.98 -2.03
N ILE A 162 -7.47 18.10 -2.62
CA ILE A 162 -7.99 16.89 -1.95
C ILE A 162 -6.83 15.88 -1.87
N LYS A 163 -6.55 15.39 -0.66
CA LYS A 163 -5.59 14.30 -0.44
C LYS A 163 -6.05 13.07 -1.23
N THR A 164 -5.38 12.82 -2.35
CA THR A 164 -5.62 11.64 -3.18
C THR A 164 -5.26 10.36 -2.45
N SER A 165 -6.04 9.32 -2.65
CA SER A 165 -5.77 8.02 -2.04
C SER A 165 -4.52 7.39 -2.65
N ARG A 166 -3.56 7.04 -1.80
CA ARG A 166 -2.28 6.44 -2.21
C ARG A 166 -2.44 4.96 -2.51
N LEU A 167 -1.58 4.48 -3.42
CA LEU A 167 -1.48 3.09 -3.80
C LEU A 167 -0.18 2.49 -3.25
N PHE A 168 -0.28 1.33 -2.62
CA PHE A 168 0.85 0.56 -2.14
C PHE A 168 0.84 -0.81 -2.79
N LEU A 169 1.98 -1.25 -3.29
CA LEU A 169 2.14 -2.51 -4.02
C LEU A 169 3.28 -3.31 -3.41
N SER A 170 3.08 -4.62 -3.27
CA SER A 170 4.11 -5.60 -2.97
C SER A 170 4.17 -6.62 -4.11
N ALA A 171 5.34 -6.85 -4.66
CA ALA A 171 5.58 -7.78 -5.77
C ALA A 171 6.73 -8.74 -5.44
#